data_8211dcf2014b0ca639340f356f53d4cc
#
_entry.id   8211dcf2014b0ca639340f356f53d4cc
#
_cell.length_a   1.000
_cell.length_b   1.000
_cell.length_c   1.000
_cell.angle_alpha   90.00
_cell.angle_beta   90.00
_cell.angle_gamma   90.00
#
_symmetry.space_group_name_H-M   'P 1'
#
loop_
_entity.id
_entity.type
_entity.pdbx_description
1 polymer ?
#
loop_
_entity_poly.entity_id
_entity_poly.type
_entity_poly.pdbx_seq_one_letter_code
_entity_poly.pdbx_strand_id
1 'polypeptide(L)'
;MNGYNDKDPRPSKAGYDPAQREALILEHTPLIRFVAGRIAMRLPSHVPLEDLYSAGVLGLIDAVDKFDPRQNVKFKTYAEFRIRGAILDELRSMDWVPRSVRKKSSKLEDAYHHVQNQLGRAASDEEVAEAMGVSLDEFFHLLDEVKGVNLLSLDDQNSPLAQLDSEQVLEALGREDKEDPLTQLGLAELRRAVASAIEGLPDKEKLVVSLYYYDELTMREIGEVLGYTESRISQMHTKAILRLRARLRDVAAV
;
A
#
# COMPACT_ATOMS: atom_id res chain seq x y z
N MET A 1 -31.24 21.50 -26.88
CA MET A 1 -32.04 21.12 -25.72
C MET A 1 -31.65 19.70 -25.34
N ASN A 2 -30.62 19.55 -24.55
CA ASN A 2 -30.21 18.26 -24.00
C ASN A 2 -30.40 18.35 -22.47
N GLY A 3 -31.45 17.64 -22.01
CA GLY A 3 -31.77 17.55 -20.59
C GLY A 3 -30.65 16.78 -19.84
N TYR A 4 -29.92 17.47 -19.04
CA TYR A 4 -29.13 16.86 -17.94
C TYR A 4 -30.14 16.21 -16.99
N ASN A 5 -30.16 14.90 -17.00
CA ASN A 5 -30.97 14.11 -16.08
C ASN A 5 -30.29 14.21 -14.70
N ASP A 6 -30.81 15.12 -13.88
CA ASP A 6 -30.46 15.31 -12.49
C ASP A 6 -30.91 14.06 -11.73
N LYS A 7 -30.05 13.03 -11.71
CA LYS A 7 -30.27 11.87 -10.86
C LYS A 7 -30.03 12.30 -9.42
N ASP A 8 -31.09 12.35 -8.66
CA ASP A 8 -31.08 12.49 -7.20
C ASP A 8 -29.85 11.82 -6.58
N PRO A 9 -29.10 12.56 -5.72
CA PRO A 9 -27.96 11.98 -5.03
C PRO A 9 -28.45 10.79 -4.21
N ARG A 10 -27.90 9.61 -4.45
CA ARG A 10 -28.23 8.42 -3.66
C ARG A 10 -28.04 8.75 -2.19
N PRO A 11 -28.99 8.43 -1.32
CA PRO A 11 -28.85 8.70 0.10
C PRO A 11 -27.59 7.98 0.62
N SER A 12 -26.72 8.70 1.33
CA SER A 12 -25.55 8.12 1.96
C SER A 12 -26.00 7.04 2.95
N LYS A 13 -25.23 5.94 3.08
CA LYS A 13 -25.51 4.91 4.12
C LYS A 13 -25.56 5.52 5.53
N ALA A 14 -24.84 6.64 5.75
CA ALA A 14 -24.81 7.38 6.99
C ALA A 14 -26.02 8.31 7.20
N GLY A 15 -26.89 8.49 6.18
CA GLY A 15 -28.05 9.38 6.27
C GLY A 15 -27.71 10.88 6.31
N TYR A 16 -26.53 11.28 5.86
CA TYR A 16 -26.14 12.70 5.82
C TYR A 16 -27.03 13.49 4.87
N ASP A 17 -27.45 14.69 5.31
CA ASP A 17 -28.05 15.66 4.43
C ASP A 17 -26.99 16.30 3.48
N PRO A 18 -27.39 16.96 2.38
CA PRO A 18 -26.44 17.51 1.43
C PRO A 18 -25.44 18.50 2.03
N ALA A 19 -25.84 19.29 3.03
CA ALA A 19 -24.96 20.27 3.68
C ALA A 19 -23.92 19.58 4.60
N GLN A 20 -24.35 18.57 5.33
CA GLN A 20 -23.47 17.74 6.15
C GLN A 20 -22.45 16.97 5.29
N ARG A 21 -22.90 16.43 4.14
CA ARG A 21 -22.06 15.74 3.18
C ARG A 21 -20.97 16.67 2.62
N GLU A 22 -21.35 17.87 2.21
CA GLU A 22 -20.41 18.89 1.71
C GLU A 22 -19.42 19.30 2.78
N ALA A 23 -19.86 19.57 4.00
CA ALA A 23 -19.01 19.93 5.13
C ALA A 23 -17.97 18.85 5.42
N LEU A 24 -18.35 17.55 5.43
CA LEU A 24 -17.45 16.42 5.63
C LEU A 24 -16.39 16.30 4.53
N ILE A 25 -16.77 16.51 3.28
CA ILE A 25 -15.84 16.49 2.14
C ILE A 25 -14.81 17.62 2.31
N LEU A 26 -15.27 18.83 2.59
CA LEU A 26 -14.39 20.01 2.75
C LEU A 26 -13.44 19.84 3.95
N GLU A 27 -13.94 19.36 5.08
CA GLU A 27 -13.14 19.12 6.30
C GLU A 27 -12.01 18.12 6.03
N HIS A 28 -12.27 17.06 5.24
CA HIS A 28 -11.33 15.99 5.01
C HIS A 28 -10.52 16.12 3.69
N THR A 29 -10.73 17.17 2.92
CA THR A 29 -9.91 17.47 1.71
C THR A 29 -8.40 17.49 1.97
N PRO A 30 -7.86 17.95 3.13
CA PRO A 30 -6.43 17.87 3.40
C PRO A 30 -5.86 16.44 3.38
N LEU A 31 -6.67 15.40 3.69
CA LEU A 31 -6.25 14.00 3.62
C LEU A 31 -5.86 13.58 2.20
N ILE A 32 -6.54 14.12 1.19
CA ILE A 32 -6.24 13.82 -0.21
C ILE A 32 -4.80 14.25 -0.53
N ARG A 33 -4.42 15.47 -0.14
CA ARG A 33 -3.06 15.99 -0.37
C ARG A 33 -2.02 15.16 0.35
N PHE A 34 -2.32 14.75 1.58
CA PHE A 34 -1.43 13.91 2.38
C PHE A 34 -1.22 12.54 1.73
N VAL A 35 -2.31 11.82 1.40
CA VAL A 35 -2.23 10.48 0.82
C VAL A 35 -1.62 10.51 -0.60
N ALA A 36 -2.09 11.41 -1.46
CA ALA A 36 -1.58 11.56 -2.82
C ALA A 36 -0.10 11.98 -2.83
N GLY A 37 0.29 12.91 -1.96
CA GLY A 37 1.69 13.34 -1.84
C GLY A 37 2.62 12.20 -1.43
N ARG A 38 2.22 11.35 -0.48
CA ARG A 38 2.99 10.16 -0.08
C ARG A 38 3.14 9.13 -1.21
N ILE A 39 2.09 8.94 -2.00
CA ILE A 39 2.13 8.05 -3.16
C ILE A 39 3.03 8.64 -4.24
N ALA A 40 2.87 9.94 -4.56
CA ALA A 40 3.64 10.63 -5.59
C ALA A 40 5.16 10.58 -5.39
N MET A 41 5.63 10.61 -4.14
CA MET A 41 7.07 10.50 -3.84
C MET A 41 7.73 9.20 -4.32
N ARG A 42 6.93 8.18 -4.63
CA ARG A 42 7.42 6.87 -5.12
C ARG A 42 7.21 6.69 -6.61
N LEU A 43 6.49 7.61 -7.25
CA LEU A 43 6.16 7.54 -8.66
C LEU A 43 7.22 8.25 -9.50
N PRO A 44 7.44 7.82 -10.73
CA PRO A 44 8.23 8.58 -11.69
C PRO A 44 7.63 9.96 -11.95
N SER A 45 8.48 10.92 -12.27
CA SER A 45 8.10 12.33 -12.50
C SER A 45 7.11 12.56 -13.65
N HIS A 46 6.91 11.58 -14.52
CA HIS A 46 5.96 11.67 -15.63
C HIS A 46 4.50 11.38 -15.21
N VAL A 47 4.26 10.91 -13.98
CA VAL A 47 2.89 10.73 -13.46
C VAL A 47 2.39 12.05 -12.90
N PRO A 48 1.32 12.64 -13.47
CA PRO A 48 0.81 13.93 -13.01
C PRO A 48 0.22 13.83 -11.61
N LEU A 49 0.64 14.72 -10.71
CA LEU A 49 0.11 14.77 -9.34
C LEU A 49 -1.38 15.15 -9.31
N GLU A 50 -1.83 15.92 -10.29
CA GLU A 50 -3.22 16.37 -10.45
C GLU A 50 -4.18 15.19 -10.68
N ASP A 51 -3.75 14.18 -11.41
CA ASP A 51 -4.54 12.96 -11.64
C ASP A 51 -4.73 12.18 -10.33
N LEU A 52 -3.69 12.10 -9.51
CA LEU A 52 -3.77 11.48 -8.18
C LEU A 52 -4.70 12.25 -7.24
N TYR A 53 -4.68 13.59 -7.31
CA TYR A 53 -5.61 14.41 -6.54
C TYR A 53 -7.05 14.20 -6.99
N SER A 54 -7.28 14.17 -8.29
CA SER A 54 -8.61 13.95 -8.87
C SER A 54 -9.19 12.59 -8.47
N ALA A 55 -8.38 11.53 -8.58
CA ALA A 55 -8.74 10.20 -8.10
C ALA A 55 -9.00 10.19 -6.58
N GLY A 56 -8.16 10.87 -5.81
CA GLY A 56 -8.32 11.00 -4.37
C GLY A 56 -9.62 11.71 -3.96
N VAL A 57 -10.05 12.73 -4.71
CA VAL A 57 -11.35 13.38 -4.50
C VAL A 57 -12.49 12.40 -4.68
N LEU A 58 -12.46 11.59 -5.76
CA LEU A 58 -13.47 10.56 -5.99
C LEU A 58 -13.49 9.52 -4.85
N GLY A 59 -12.31 9.13 -4.37
CA GLY A 59 -12.18 8.24 -3.21
C GLY A 59 -12.76 8.81 -1.93
N LEU A 60 -12.56 10.12 -1.65
CA LEU A 60 -13.15 10.78 -0.49
C LEU A 60 -14.67 10.89 -0.59
N ILE A 61 -15.19 11.26 -1.77
CA ILE A 61 -16.64 11.32 -2.03
C ILE A 61 -17.27 9.95 -1.79
N ASP A 62 -16.67 8.89 -2.33
CA ASP A 62 -17.15 7.52 -2.14
C ASP A 62 -17.09 7.11 -0.65
N ALA A 63 -16.05 7.56 0.09
CA ALA A 63 -15.96 7.32 1.53
C ALA A 63 -17.11 7.98 2.30
N VAL A 64 -17.44 9.24 2.00
CA VAL A 64 -18.55 9.95 2.66
C VAL A 64 -19.90 9.29 2.35
N ASP A 65 -20.08 8.82 1.12
CA ASP A 65 -21.35 8.21 0.69
C ASP A 65 -21.55 6.80 1.27
N LYS A 66 -20.48 6.06 1.53
CA LYS A 66 -20.53 4.66 1.98
C LYS A 66 -20.22 4.43 3.45
N PHE A 67 -19.67 5.43 4.14
CA PHE A 67 -19.32 5.28 5.55
C PHE A 67 -20.53 4.92 6.41
N ASP A 68 -20.37 3.92 7.27
CA ASP A 68 -21.36 3.57 8.30
C ASP A 68 -20.80 3.92 9.69
N PRO A 69 -21.35 4.95 10.36
CA PRO A 69 -20.90 5.36 11.70
C PRO A 69 -21.06 4.29 12.78
N ARG A 70 -21.85 3.24 12.51
CA ARG A 70 -22.06 2.13 13.44
C ARG A 70 -20.89 1.14 13.45
N GLN A 71 -19.99 1.23 12.45
CA GLN A 71 -18.75 0.47 12.45
C GLN A 71 -17.76 1.12 13.42
N ASN A 72 -17.00 0.29 14.14
CA ASN A 72 -16.05 0.77 15.17
C ASN A 72 -14.74 1.33 14.56
N VAL A 73 -14.85 2.02 13.42
CA VAL A 73 -13.74 2.65 12.69
C VAL A 73 -13.96 4.15 12.61
N LYS A 74 -12.91 4.94 12.87
CA LYS A 74 -12.97 6.40 12.70
C LYS A 74 -13.12 6.73 11.21
N PHE A 75 -13.97 7.72 10.88
CA PHE A 75 -14.17 8.19 9.52
C PHE A 75 -12.83 8.52 8.81
N LYS A 76 -11.90 9.18 9.50
CA LYS A 76 -10.58 9.51 8.96
C LYS A 76 -9.86 8.28 8.42
N THR A 77 -9.81 7.18 9.19
CA THR A 77 -9.15 5.93 8.80
C THR A 77 -9.83 5.29 7.58
N TYR A 78 -11.17 5.29 7.57
CA TYR A 78 -11.95 4.80 6.43
C TYR A 78 -11.69 5.64 5.17
N ALA A 79 -11.71 6.97 5.29
CA ALA A 79 -11.48 7.88 4.19
C ALA A 79 -10.05 7.75 3.61
N GLU A 80 -9.01 7.64 4.46
CA GLU A 80 -7.63 7.42 4.01
C GLU A 80 -7.50 6.15 3.17
N PHE A 81 -8.16 5.09 3.58
CA PHE A 81 -8.15 3.84 2.84
C PHE A 81 -8.86 3.97 1.48
N ARG A 82 -10.06 4.59 1.44
CA ARG A 82 -10.81 4.79 0.19
C ARG A 82 -10.09 5.72 -0.79
N ILE A 83 -9.49 6.81 -0.28
CA ILE A 83 -8.65 7.72 -1.06
C ILE A 83 -7.49 6.97 -1.68
N ARG A 84 -6.76 6.17 -0.87
CA ARG A 84 -5.64 5.38 -1.35
C ARG A 84 -6.06 4.37 -2.42
N GLY A 85 -7.16 3.64 -2.20
CA GLY A 85 -7.71 2.69 -3.15
C GLY A 85 -7.99 3.35 -4.49
N ALA A 86 -8.73 4.46 -4.50
CA ALA A 86 -9.06 5.20 -5.73
C ALA A 86 -7.81 5.69 -6.49
N ILE A 87 -6.80 6.19 -5.77
CA ILE A 87 -5.53 6.61 -6.40
C ILE A 87 -4.79 5.42 -7.02
N LEU A 88 -4.75 4.27 -6.34
CA LEU A 88 -4.11 3.06 -6.86
C LEU A 88 -4.85 2.50 -8.08
N ASP A 89 -6.18 2.56 -8.10
CA ASP A 89 -7.00 2.15 -9.26
C ASP A 89 -6.73 3.04 -10.46
N GLU A 90 -6.61 4.35 -10.26
CA GLU A 90 -6.22 5.28 -11.32
C GLU A 90 -4.83 4.96 -11.87
N LEU A 91 -3.85 4.74 -10.99
CA LEU A 91 -2.51 4.34 -11.39
C LEU A 91 -2.49 3.02 -12.18
N ARG A 92 -3.34 2.06 -11.86
CA ARG A 92 -3.48 0.81 -12.65
C ARG A 92 -4.04 1.09 -14.03
N SER A 93 -5.03 1.98 -14.14
CA SER A 93 -5.63 2.33 -15.43
C SER A 93 -4.63 2.96 -16.38
N MET A 94 -3.66 3.72 -15.83
CA MET A 94 -2.60 4.38 -16.60
C MET A 94 -1.50 3.43 -17.12
N ASP A 95 -1.46 2.15 -16.67
CA ASP A 95 -0.39 1.17 -16.98
C ASP A 95 1.03 1.77 -16.92
N TRP A 96 1.25 2.68 -15.95
CA TRP A 96 2.47 3.51 -15.85
C TRP A 96 3.76 2.69 -15.59
N VAL A 97 3.64 1.43 -15.13
CA VAL A 97 4.79 0.54 -14.88
C VAL A 97 5.09 -0.29 -16.12
N PRO A 98 6.23 -0.07 -16.80
CA PRO A 98 6.64 -0.87 -17.95
C PRO A 98 6.68 -2.37 -17.61
N ARG A 99 6.26 -3.22 -18.56
CA ARG A 99 6.31 -4.69 -18.38
C ARG A 99 7.71 -5.21 -18.05
N SER A 100 8.76 -4.54 -18.56
CA SER A 100 10.16 -4.86 -18.23
C SER A 100 10.47 -4.67 -16.76
N VAL A 101 9.96 -3.59 -16.14
CA VAL A 101 10.18 -3.27 -14.72
C VAL A 101 9.41 -4.24 -13.81
N ARG A 102 8.17 -4.61 -14.19
CA ARG A 102 7.42 -5.67 -13.49
C ARG A 102 8.17 -7.01 -13.49
N LYS A 103 8.74 -7.41 -14.65
CA LYS A 103 9.55 -8.63 -14.75
C LYS A 103 10.81 -8.56 -13.86
N LYS A 104 11.46 -7.39 -13.77
CA LYS A 104 12.62 -7.20 -12.89
C LYS A 104 12.22 -7.31 -11.42
N SER A 105 11.08 -6.72 -11.03
CA SER A 105 10.53 -6.82 -9.66
C SER A 105 10.23 -8.28 -9.30
N SER A 106 9.55 -9.03 -10.18
CA SER A 106 9.25 -10.44 -9.96
C SER A 106 10.52 -11.27 -9.79
N LYS A 107 11.56 -11.05 -10.62
CA LYS A 107 12.83 -11.75 -10.49
C LYS A 107 13.53 -11.47 -9.16
N LEU A 108 13.50 -10.22 -8.70
CA LEU A 108 14.05 -9.85 -7.39
C LEU A 108 13.28 -10.55 -6.25
N GLU A 109 11.96 -10.55 -6.31
CA GLU A 109 11.11 -11.22 -5.33
C GLU A 109 11.37 -12.73 -5.29
N ASP A 110 11.45 -13.39 -6.45
CA ASP A 110 11.76 -14.81 -6.56
C ASP A 110 13.17 -15.13 -5.99
N ALA A 111 14.15 -14.26 -6.24
CA ALA A 111 15.50 -14.42 -5.70
C ALA A 111 15.50 -14.30 -4.16
N TYR A 112 14.84 -13.27 -3.61
CA TYR A 112 14.69 -13.13 -2.15
C TYR A 112 13.99 -14.34 -1.54
N HIS A 113 12.88 -14.79 -2.13
CA HIS A 113 12.15 -15.97 -1.66
C HIS A 113 13.03 -17.23 -1.65
N HIS A 114 13.74 -17.48 -2.75
CA HIS A 114 14.61 -18.66 -2.87
C HIS A 114 15.72 -18.64 -1.82
N VAL A 115 16.47 -17.54 -1.71
CA VAL A 115 17.61 -17.43 -0.79
C VAL A 115 17.14 -17.47 0.67
N GLN A 116 16.06 -16.76 1.03
CA GLN A 116 15.53 -16.76 2.41
C GLN A 116 15.04 -18.15 2.83
N ASN A 117 14.40 -18.90 1.92
CA ASN A 117 13.95 -20.26 2.21
C ASN A 117 15.12 -21.22 2.39
N GLN A 118 16.20 -21.06 1.61
CA GLN A 118 17.42 -21.87 1.79
C GLN A 118 18.14 -21.57 3.10
N LEU A 119 18.23 -20.30 3.49
CA LEU A 119 19.01 -19.87 4.65
C LEU A 119 18.22 -19.91 5.97
N GLY A 120 16.88 -19.89 5.91
CA GLY A 120 16.02 -19.77 7.09
C GLY A 120 16.11 -18.41 7.82
N ARG A 121 16.75 -17.41 7.18
CA ARG A 121 16.94 -16.05 7.70
C ARG A 121 16.83 -15.00 6.59
N ALA A 122 16.84 -13.72 6.98
CA ALA A 122 16.93 -12.64 6.01
C ALA A 122 18.21 -12.76 5.17
N ALA A 123 18.07 -12.71 3.84
CA ALA A 123 19.18 -12.76 2.90
C ALA A 123 19.97 -11.44 2.91
N SER A 124 21.30 -11.50 2.76
CA SER A 124 22.12 -10.30 2.52
C SER A 124 22.00 -9.82 1.06
N ASP A 125 22.45 -8.59 0.80
CA ASP A 125 22.43 -8.03 -0.56
C ASP A 125 23.36 -8.84 -1.48
N GLU A 126 24.50 -9.29 -0.96
CA GLU A 126 25.49 -10.11 -1.65
C GLU A 126 24.94 -11.49 -2.02
N GLU A 127 24.25 -12.14 -1.08
CA GLU A 127 23.63 -13.46 -1.29
C GLU A 127 22.54 -13.42 -2.37
N VAL A 128 21.73 -12.34 -2.40
CA VAL A 128 20.70 -12.18 -3.43
C VAL A 128 21.33 -11.85 -4.79
N ALA A 129 22.33 -10.96 -4.83
CA ALA A 129 23.06 -10.62 -6.05
C ALA A 129 23.74 -11.87 -6.66
N GLU A 130 24.39 -12.69 -5.83
CA GLU A 130 25.01 -13.95 -6.24
C GLU A 130 23.95 -14.92 -6.81
N ALA A 131 22.82 -15.10 -6.12
CA ALA A 131 21.73 -15.96 -6.59
C ALA A 131 21.12 -15.50 -7.92
N MET A 132 21.14 -14.19 -8.18
CA MET A 132 20.70 -13.60 -9.44
C MET A 132 21.78 -13.64 -10.55
N GLY A 133 23.04 -13.93 -10.21
CA GLY A 133 24.18 -13.88 -11.14
C GLY A 133 24.54 -12.48 -11.61
N VAL A 134 24.33 -11.48 -10.76
CA VAL A 134 24.64 -10.07 -11.05
C VAL A 134 25.66 -9.51 -10.06
N SER A 135 26.37 -8.46 -10.45
CA SER A 135 27.23 -7.71 -9.53
C SER A 135 26.40 -6.95 -8.48
N LEU A 136 27.03 -6.58 -7.37
CA LEU A 136 26.37 -5.80 -6.32
C LEU A 136 25.89 -4.43 -6.82
N ASP A 137 26.66 -3.79 -7.73
CA ASP A 137 26.27 -2.52 -8.33
C ASP A 137 25.04 -2.66 -9.24
N GLU A 138 25.00 -3.71 -10.07
CA GLU A 138 23.83 -4.03 -10.89
C GLU A 138 22.61 -4.34 -10.04
N PHE A 139 22.79 -5.03 -8.92
CA PHE A 139 21.71 -5.30 -7.97
C PHE A 139 21.12 -4.01 -7.38
N PHE A 140 21.97 -3.04 -6.97
CA PHE A 140 21.47 -1.75 -6.48
C PHE A 140 20.76 -0.94 -7.58
N HIS A 141 21.25 -0.99 -8.82
CA HIS A 141 20.54 -0.39 -9.95
C HIS A 141 19.16 -1.02 -10.18
N LEU A 142 19.06 -2.34 -10.10
CA LEU A 142 17.76 -3.04 -10.19
C LEU A 142 16.79 -2.62 -9.08
N LEU A 143 17.27 -2.45 -7.84
CA LEU A 143 16.46 -1.95 -6.73
C LEU A 143 15.92 -0.54 -6.99
N ASP A 144 16.73 0.35 -7.56
CA ASP A 144 16.32 1.70 -7.91
C ASP A 144 15.25 1.71 -9.04
N GLU A 145 15.38 0.81 -10.01
CA GLU A 145 14.40 0.71 -11.09
C GLU A 145 13.03 0.20 -10.61
N VAL A 146 12.99 -0.70 -9.61
CA VAL A 146 11.74 -1.32 -9.14
C VAL A 146 11.08 -0.61 -7.96
N LYS A 147 11.70 0.44 -7.42
CA LYS A 147 11.19 1.14 -6.22
C LYS A 147 9.73 1.62 -6.33
N GLY A 148 9.27 1.97 -7.54
CA GLY A 148 7.90 2.41 -7.79
C GLY A 148 6.88 1.25 -7.91
N VAL A 149 7.33 0.06 -8.33
CA VAL A 149 6.44 -1.10 -8.59
C VAL A 149 5.76 -1.61 -7.32
N ASN A 150 6.41 -1.45 -6.18
CA ASN A 150 5.93 -1.93 -4.89
C ASN A 150 4.61 -1.28 -4.42
N LEU A 151 4.19 -0.16 -5.03
CA LEU A 151 2.89 0.46 -4.74
C LEU A 151 1.69 -0.32 -5.30
N LEU A 152 1.87 -0.97 -6.45
CA LEU A 152 0.77 -1.66 -7.15
C LEU A 152 0.55 -3.10 -6.69
N SER A 153 1.56 -3.71 -6.09
CA SER A 153 1.59 -5.16 -5.90
C SER A 153 0.84 -5.66 -4.65
N LEU A 154 0.30 -4.78 -3.80
CA LEU A 154 -0.65 -5.19 -2.75
C LEU A 154 -2.00 -5.65 -3.33
N ASP A 155 -2.23 -5.34 -4.60
CA ASP A 155 -3.46 -5.61 -5.34
C ASP A 155 -3.23 -6.43 -6.61
N ASP A 156 -2.09 -7.10 -6.75
CA ASP A 156 -1.90 -8.02 -7.87
C ASP A 156 -2.98 -9.12 -7.78
N GLN A 157 -3.69 -9.37 -8.90
CA GLN A 157 -4.81 -10.33 -8.94
C GLN A 157 -4.42 -11.74 -8.50
N ASN A 158 -3.11 -12.01 -8.39
CA ASN A 158 -2.54 -13.24 -7.84
C ASN A 158 -2.19 -13.14 -6.35
N SER A 159 -2.37 -11.98 -5.71
CA SER A 159 -2.20 -11.86 -4.26
C SER A 159 -3.42 -12.46 -3.55
N PRO A 160 -3.26 -13.30 -2.53
CA PRO A 160 -4.37 -13.76 -1.70
C PRO A 160 -5.16 -12.61 -1.06
N LEU A 161 -4.50 -11.45 -0.85
CA LEU A 161 -5.14 -10.22 -0.38
C LEU A 161 -5.98 -9.52 -1.47
N ALA A 162 -5.70 -9.77 -2.76
CA ALA A 162 -6.51 -9.22 -3.86
C ALA A 162 -7.89 -9.92 -3.99
N GLN A 163 -8.05 -11.09 -3.39
CA GLN A 163 -9.35 -11.78 -3.31
C GLN A 163 -10.22 -11.27 -2.15
N LEU A 164 -9.61 -10.56 -1.19
CA LEU A 164 -10.36 -9.85 -0.17
C LEU A 164 -10.80 -8.51 -0.76
N ASP A 165 -12.10 -8.36 -0.98
CA ASP A 165 -12.67 -7.06 -1.33
C ASP A 165 -12.19 -6.01 -0.31
N SER A 166 -11.80 -4.83 -0.80
CA SER A 166 -11.32 -3.73 0.04
C SER A 166 -12.31 -3.39 1.16
N GLU A 167 -13.61 -3.57 0.92
CA GLU A 167 -14.66 -3.46 1.95
C GLU A 167 -14.54 -4.57 2.99
N GLN A 168 -14.23 -5.80 2.60
CA GLN A 168 -14.07 -6.92 3.53
C GLN A 168 -12.85 -6.75 4.43
N VAL A 169 -11.73 -6.23 3.90
CA VAL A 169 -10.55 -5.94 4.72
C VAL A 169 -10.82 -4.84 5.74
N LEU A 170 -11.53 -3.78 5.34
CA LEU A 170 -11.93 -2.70 6.26
C LEU A 170 -12.97 -3.15 7.27
N GLU A 171 -13.96 -3.91 6.83
CA GLU A 171 -14.95 -4.55 7.71
C GLU A 171 -14.26 -5.44 8.73
N ALA A 172 -13.30 -6.23 8.29
CA ALA A 172 -12.53 -7.13 9.15
C ALA A 172 -11.59 -6.38 10.13
N LEU A 173 -11.08 -5.20 9.76
CA LEU A 173 -10.29 -4.34 10.65
C LEU A 173 -11.18 -3.56 11.64
N GLY A 174 -12.45 -3.30 11.28
CA GLY A 174 -13.38 -2.49 12.06
C GLY A 174 -14.36 -3.26 12.93
N ARG A 175 -14.57 -4.55 12.69
CA ARG A 175 -15.51 -5.37 13.46
C ARG A 175 -14.81 -6.14 14.56
N GLU A 176 -14.96 -5.68 15.80
CA GLU A 176 -14.53 -6.45 16.99
C GLU A 176 -15.47 -7.61 17.36
N ASP A 177 -16.71 -7.67 16.83
CA ASP A 177 -17.72 -8.48 17.54
C ASP A 177 -18.69 -9.37 16.73
N LYS A 178 -18.70 -9.49 15.42
CA LYS A 178 -19.83 -10.21 14.78
C LYS A 178 -19.59 -11.00 13.48
N GLU A 179 -18.41 -11.41 13.11
CA GLU A 179 -18.23 -12.23 11.92
C GLU A 179 -17.70 -13.63 12.21
N ASP A 180 -18.00 -14.54 11.26
CA ASP A 180 -17.65 -15.94 11.25
C ASP A 180 -16.30 -16.21 11.95
N PRO A 181 -16.28 -17.05 12.99
CA PRO A 181 -15.05 -17.38 13.74
C PRO A 181 -13.88 -17.80 12.85
N LEU A 182 -14.13 -18.37 11.66
CA LEU A 182 -13.12 -18.76 10.69
C LEU A 182 -12.43 -17.53 10.07
N THR A 183 -13.20 -16.50 9.71
CA THR A 183 -12.66 -15.24 9.17
C THR A 183 -11.80 -14.51 10.21
N GLN A 184 -12.26 -14.46 11.47
CA GLN A 184 -11.49 -13.86 12.56
C GLN A 184 -10.19 -14.64 12.84
N LEU A 185 -10.24 -15.96 12.80
CA LEU A 185 -9.05 -16.80 12.97
C LEU A 185 -8.03 -16.54 11.85
N GLY A 186 -8.47 -16.52 10.59
CA GLY A 186 -7.63 -16.24 9.44
C GLY A 186 -6.96 -14.85 9.53
N LEU A 187 -7.70 -13.82 9.94
CA LEU A 187 -7.14 -12.48 10.15
C LEU A 187 -6.14 -12.42 11.31
N ALA A 188 -6.41 -13.13 12.42
CA ALA A 188 -5.48 -13.21 13.53
C ALA A 188 -4.20 -13.96 13.15
N GLU A 189 -4.30 -14.98 12.31
CA GLU A 189 -3.14 -15.68 11.76
C GLU A 189 -2.36 -14.81 10.80
N LEU A 190 -3.02 -14.10 9.89
CA LEU A 190 -2.38 -13.16 8.98
C LEU A 190 -1.66 -12.03 9.75
N ARG A 191 -2.30 -11.43 10.77
CA ARG A 191 -1.67 -10.41 11.62
C ARG A 191 -0.42 -10.95 12.31
N ARG A 192 -0.47 -12.17 12.85
CA ARG A 192 0.69 -12.83 13.48
C ARG A 192 1.80 -13.10 12.46
N ALA A 193 1.45 -13.57 11.28
CA ALA A 193 2.41 -13.82 10.21
C ALA A 193 3.11 -12.52 9.77
N VAL A 194 2.34 -11.44 9.56
CA VAL A 194 2.89 -10.11 9.21
C VAL A 194 3.78 -9.58 10.33
N ALA A 195 3.35 -9.65 11.58
CA ALA A 195 4.16 -9.22 12.73
C ALA A 195 5.48 -10.00 12.81
N SER A 196 5.42 -11.33 12.69
CA SER A 196 6.63 -12.18 12.67
C SER A 196 7.53 -11.89 11.47
N ALA A 197 6.96 -11.58 10.31
CA ALA A 197 7.74 -11.21 9.13
C ALA A 197 8.47 -9.87 9.34
N ILE A 198 7.81 -8.87 9.94
CA ILE A 198 8.41 -7.57 10.28
C ILE A 198 9.51 -7.74 11.34
N GLU A 199 9.29 -8.55 12.37
CA GLU A 199 10.29 -8.84 13.40
C GLU A 199 11.54 -9.50 12.80
N GLY A 200 11.40 -10.30 11.77
CA GLY A 200 12.50 -10.95 11.06
C GLY A 200 13.26 -10.07 10.07
N LEU A 201 12.87 -8.79 9.88
CA LEU A 201 13.64 -7.85 9.07
C LEU A 201 14.94 -7.43 9.79
N PRO A 202 16.00 -7.07 9.03
CA PRO A 202 17.15 -6.38 9.58
C PRO A 202 16.75 -5.10 10.32
N ASP A 203 17.40 -4.77 11.44
CA ASP A 203 16.99 -3.67 12.33
C ASP A 203 16.79 -2.32 11.62
N LYS A 204 17.69 -1.99 10.69
CA LYS A 204 17.58 -0.74 9.93
C LYS A 204 16.36 -0.72 9.00
N GLU A 205 16.02 -1.85 8.39
CA GLU A 205 14.85 -1.96 7.52
C GLU A 205 13.56 -1.95 8.32
N LYS A 206 13.54 -2.64 9.47
CA LYS A 206 12.43 -2.59 10.42
C LYS A 206 12.15 -1.15 10.86
N LEU A 207 13.21 -0.39 11.20
CA LEU A 207 13.09 1.00 11.60
C LEU A 207 12.55 1.88 10.47
N VAL A 208 13.03 1.71 9.23
CA VAL A 208 12.51 2.44 8.07
C VAL A 208 11.02 2.14 7.84
N VAL A 209 10.61 0.88 7.94
CA VAL A 209 9.20 0.48 7.81
C VAL A 209 8.36 1.10 8.92
N SER A 210 8.82 1.07 10.18
CA SER A 210 8.10 1.69 11.29
C SER A 210 7.93 3.19 11.10
N LEU A 211 9.02 3.92 10.86
CA LEU A 211 8.98 5.37 10.67
C LEU A 211 8.09 5.77 9.47
N TYR A 212 8.08 4.94 8.43
CA TYR A 212 7.29 5.25 7.24
C TYR A 212 5.79 4.96 7.42
N TYR A 213 5.42 3.79 8.00
CA TYR A 213 4.02 3.34 8.08
C TYR A 213 3.34 3.74 9.39
N TYR A 214 4.07 3.81 10.50
CA TYR A 214 3.50 4.12 11.81
C TYR A 214 3.64 5.60 12.16
N ASP A 215 4.86 6.15 12.00
CA ASP A 215 5.12 7.58 12.28
C ASP A 215 4.80 8.49 11.09
N GLU A 216 4.41 7.91 9.94
CA GLU A 216 3.98 8.61 8.73
C GLU A 216 5.02 9.57 8.13
N LEU A 217 6.32 9.36 8.43
CA LEU A 217 7.40 10.19 7.91
C LEU A 217 7.64 9.95 6.42
N THR A 218 8.06 10.99 5.72
CA THR A 218 8.53 10.92 4.33
C THR A 218 9.91 10.25 4.26
N MET A 219 10.30 9.72 3.10
CA MET A 219 11.65 9.13 2.90
C MET A 219 12.76 10.12 3.21
N ARG A 220 12.56 11.41 2.91
CA ARG A 220 13.48 12.49 3.21
C ARG A 220 13.63 12.70 4.72
N GLU A 221 12.51 12.83 5.45
CA GLU A 221 12.52 13.00 6.91
C GLU A 221 13.13 11.81 7.61
N ILE A 222 12.86 10.58 7.13
CA ILE A 222 13.51 9.37 7.63
C ILE A 222 15.03 9.45 7.40
N GLY A 223 15.44 9.94 6.21
CA GLY A 223 16.86 10.18 5.90
C GLY A 223 17.51 11.17 6.86
N GLU A 224 16.85 12.26 7.18
CA GLU A 224 17.31 13.26 8.14
C GLU A 224 17.45 12.65 9.57
N VAL A 225 16.46 11.85 10.00
CA VAL A 225 16.48 11.18 11.32
C VAL A 225 17.60 10.13 11.42
N LEU A 226 17.80 9.33 10.36
CA LEU A 226 18.75 8.20 10.38
C LEU A 226 20.15 8.54 9.87
N GLY A 227 20.37 9.75 9.36
CA GLY A 227 21.67 10.17 8.78
C GLY A 227 21.96 9.53 7.41
N TYR A 228 20.92 9.24 6.61
CA TYR A 228 21.03 8.66 5.27
C TYR A 228 20.43 9.59 4.22
N THR A 229 20.84 9.38 2.95
CA THR A 229 20.20 10.06 1.83
C THR A 229 18.80 9.48 1.57
N GLU A 230 17.89 10.26 1.01
CA GLU A 230 16.54 9.82 0.62
C GLU A 230 16.59 8.59 -0.30
N SER A 231 17.54 8.56 -1.27
CA SER A 231 17.74 7.41 -2.15
C SER A 231 18.08 6.14 -1.36
N ARG A 232 18.96 6.24 -0.35
CA ARG A 232 19.33 5.09 0.50
C ARG A 232 18.15 4.59 1.32
N ILE A 233 17.34 5.49 1.87
CA ILE A 233 16.12 5.11 2.58
C ILE A 233 15.13 4.41 1.64
N SER A 234 14.96 4.93 0.41
CA SER A 234 14.11 4.31 -0.62
C SER A 234 14.56 2.89 -0.97
N GLN A 235 15.87 2.67 -1.14
CA GLN A 235 16.43 1.32 -1.35
C GLN A 235 16.16 0.39 -0.17
N MET A 236 16.39 0.86 1.06
CA MET A 236 16.13 0.08 2.29
C MET A 236 14.64 -0.29 2.40
N HIS A 237 13.74 0.64 2.13
CA HIS A 237 12.32 0.40 2.10
C HIS A 237 11.94 -0.63 1.01
N THR A 238 12.47 -0.49 -0.21
CA THR A 238 12.22 -1.44 -1.32
C THR A 238 12.66 -2.85 -0.93
N LYS A 239 13.85 -3.00 -0.33
CA LYS A 239 14.35 -4.30 0.17
C LYS A 239 13.46 -4.87 1.27
N ALA A 240 13.06 -4.06 2.23
CA ALA A 240 12.15 -4.48 3.29
C ALA A 240 10.85 -5.07 2.72
N ILE A 241 10.24 -4.37 1.75
CA ILE A 241 9.00 -4.84 1.12
C ILE A 241 9.23 -6.14 0.33
N LEU A 242 10.32 -6.26 -0.44
CA LEU A 242 10.64 -7.50 -1.15
C LEU A 242 10.83 -8.69 -0.19
N ARG A 243 11.54 -8.47 0.93
CA ARG A 243 11.73 -9.49 1.98
C ARG A 243 10.42 -9.91 2.65
N LEU A 244 9.57 -8.93 2.97
CA LEU A 244 8.25 -9.21 3.57
C LEU A 244 7.39 -10.05 2.61
N ARG A 245 7.34 -9.69 1.33
CA ARG A 245 6.59 -10.46 0.32
C ARG A 245 7.12 -11.87 0.18
N ALA A 246 8.43 -12.00 0.04
CA ALA A 246 9.08 -13.30 -0.05
C ALA A 246 8.69 -14.20 1.14
N ARG A 247 8.67 -13.64 2.36
CA ARG A 247 8.34 -14.40 3.58
C ARG A 247 6.86 -14.70 3.74
N LEU A 248 5.98 -13.81 3.25
CA LEU A 248 4.52 -13.97 3.35
C LEU A 248 3.93 -14.78 2.20
N ARG A 249 4.69 -15.05 1.14
CA ARG A 249 4.22 -15.79 -0.04
C ARG A 249 3.67 -17.17 0.31
N ASP A 250 4.36 -17.89 1.20
CA ASP A 250 3.96 -19.24 1.59
C ASP A 250 2.79 -19.25 2.59
N VAL A 251 2.65 -18.18 3.39
CA VAL A 251 1.53 -18.02 4.33
C VAL A 251 0.21 -17.77 3.58
N ALA A 252 0.29 -17.14 2.44
CA ALA A 252 -0.85 -16.80 1.62
C ALA A 252 -1.31 -17.94 0.69
N ALA A 253 -0.55 -19.04 0.61
CA ALA A 253 -0.87 -20.21 -0.21
C ALA A 253 -1.61 -21.32 0.57
N VAL A 254 -1.87 -21.12 1.86
CA VAL A 254 -2.60 -22.02 2.76
C VAL A 254 -4.02 -21.48 2.97
#